data_5225a27d3c0b12dd73c66bcda8f713c6
#
_entry.id   5225a27d3c0b12dd73c66bcda8f713c6
#
_cell.length_a   1.000
_cell.length_b   1.000
_cell.length_c   1.000
_cell.angle_alpha   90.00
_cell.angle_beta   90.00
_cell.angle_gamma   90.00
#
_symmetry.space_group_name_H-M   'P 1'
#
loop_
_entity.id
_entity.type
_entity.pdbx_description
1 polymer ?
#
loop_
_entity_poly.entity_id
_entity_poly.type
_entity_poly.pdbx_seq_one_letter_code
_entity_poly.pdbx_strand_id
1 'polypeptide(L)'
;CIRDRTGTLYLPATWQPGDAPLPTLIWIYPYEFADQEHAERLDVRGYRFHNVKGPSPLAAVLAGYAVLVNPTVPIVGEGDEVNDTYLEQLVASAEAAVDYLVNERISDPDRIAVGGRSYGAFSSANLLVHSRRFATGIAMSGAYNRTLTPFGFQHEKRSFWDAAEMYTKISPFFHANDIDAPILLVHGAADPNPGTPPLQARRFFHALVGEGVPVRYVELPHEAHHYWARESVLTTAHEMIDWLDRTIGRH
;
A
#
# COMPACT_ATOMS: atom_id res chain seq x y z
N CYS A 1 -18.48 -3.73 -13.59
CA CYS A 1 -17.90 -4.64 -12.58
C CYS A 1 -16.77 -5.42 -13.25
N ILE A 2 -15.52 -5.15 -12.87
CA ILE A 2 -14.37 -5.91 -13.37
C ILE A 2 -14.48 -7.30 -12.73
N ARG A 3 -14.68 -8.33 -13.55
CA ARG A 3 -14.91 -9.70 -13.08
C ARG A 3 -13.63 -10.45 -12.75
N ASP A 4 -12.53 -10.15 -13.45
CA ASP A 4 -11.28 -10.87 -13.32
C ASP A 4 -10.23 -9.98 -12.66
N ARG A 5 -9.92 -10.29 -11.41
CA ARG A 5 -8.83 -9.66 -10.66
C ARG A 5 -7.64 -10.60 -10.66
N THR A 6 -6.48 -10.09 -11.01
CA THR A 6 -5.25 -10.87 -11.08
C THR A 6 -4.24 -10.33 -10.08
N GLY A 7 -3.29 -11.15 -9.71
CA GLY A 7 -2.16 -10.82 -8.85
C GLY A 7 -1.18 -12.00 -8.84
N THR A 8 0.00 -11.79 -8.28
CA THR A 8 0.96 -12.88 -8.13
C THR A 8 1.11 -13.22 -6.65
N LEU A 9 0.71 -14.44 -6.29
CA LEU A 9 0.83 -14.95 -4.94
C LEU A 9 2.12 -15.75 -4.80
N TYR A 10 2.92 -15.37 -3.81
CA TYR A 10 4.14 -16.08 -3.41
C TYR A 10 3.92 -16.72 -2.05
N LEU A 11 4.24 -17.99 -1.94
CA LEU A 11 4.09 -18.79 -0.73
C LEU A 11 5.46 -19.32 -0.26
N PRO A 12 5.68 -19.46 1.05
CA PRO A 12 6.85 -20.14 1.57
C PRO A 12 6.96 -21.57 0.98
N ALA A 13 8.15 -21.97 0.59
CA ALA A 13 8.38 -23.29 -0.04
C ALA A 13 7.97 -24.49 0.85
N THR A 14 7.86 -24.28 2.14
CA THR A 14 7.46 -25.29 3.11
C THR A 14 5.95 -25.43 3.28
N TRP A 15 5.17 -24.46 2.81
CA TRP A 15 3.72 -24.47 2.95
C TRP A 15 3.06 -25.32 1.84
N GLN A 16 2.05 -26.09 2.22
CA GLN A 16 1.26 -26.93 1.30
C GLN A 16 -0.24 -26.66 1.51
N PRO A 17 -1.07 -26.82 0.46
CA PRO A 17 -2.52 -26.79 0.60
C PRO A 17 -3.01 -27.75 1.69
N GLY A 18 -3.74 -27.22 2.67
CA GLY A 18 -4.21 -27.95 3.84
C GLY A 18 -3.42 -27.66 5.13
N ASP A 19 -2.28 -26.99 5.05
CA ASP A 19 -1.58 -26.47 6.21
C ASP A 19 -2.35 -25.33 6.88
N ALA A 20 -1.92 -24.92 8.06
CA ALA A 20 -2.47 -23.77 8.75
C ALA A 20 -2.35 -22.50 7.88
N PRO A 21 -3.38 -21.62 7.87
CA PRO A 21 -3.31 -20.36 7.16
C PRO A 21 -2.14 -19.50 7.60
N LEU A 22 -1.56 -18.78 6.65
CA LEU A 22 -0.36 -17.96 6.86
C LEU A 22 -0.69 -16.51 7.24
N PRO A 23 0.18 -15.85 8.03
CA PRO A 23 0.21 -14.40 8.05
C PRO A 23 0.57 -13.90 6.65
N THR A 24 -0.08 -12.84 6.19
CA THR A 24 -0.02 -12.45 4.77
C THR A 24 0.25 -10.96 4.61
N LEU A 25 1.13 -10.62 3.66
CA LEU A 25 1.34 -9.26 3.19
C LEU A 25 0.72 -9.09 1.80
N ILE A 26 -0.22 -8.15 1.66
CA ILE A 26 -0.76 -7.73 0.37
C ILE A 26 -0.03 -6.44 -0.05
N TRP A 27 0.75 -6.52 -1.13
CA TRP A 27 1.52 -5.40 -1.65
C TRP A 27 0.83 -4.79 -2.85
N ILE A 28 0.28 -3.57 -2.70
CA ILE A 28 -0.61 -2.94 -3.68
C ILE A 28 0.04 -1.77 -4.41
N TYR A 29 -0.45 -1.55 -5.63
CA TYR A 29 -0.24 -0.33 -6.39
C TYR A 29 -1.45 -0.13 -7.31
N PRO A 30 -2.40 0.77 -6.98
CA PRO A 30 -3.55 1.04 -7.83
C PRO A 30 -3.15 1.69 -9.16
N TYR A 31 -4.00 1.46 -10.16
CA TYR A 31 -3.88 2.10 -11.46
C TYR A 31 -5.17 2.85 -11.78
N GLU A 32 -5.04 4.10 -12.21
CA GLU A 32 -6.15 4.95 -12.59
C GLU A 32 -6.42 4.87 -14.10
N PHE A 33 -7.68 4.82 -14.47
CA PHE A 33 -8.15 4.72 -15.85
C PHE A 33 -9.29 5.69 -16.10
N ALA A 34 -9.22 6.41 -17.22
CA ALA A 34 -10.25 7.34 -17.64
C ALA A 34 -11.53 6.64 -18.15
N ASP A 35 -11.49 5.33 -18.37
CA ASP A 35 -12.64 4.52 -18.77
C ASP A 35 -12.44 3.03 -18.47
N GLN A 36 -13.55 2.29 -18.49
CA GLN A 36 -13.60 0.86 -18.19
C GLN A 36 -12.88 0.00 -19.24
N GLU A 37 -12.92 0.37 -20.52
CA GLU A 37 -12.31 -0.42 -21.60
C GLU A 37 -10.79 -0.50 -21.45
N HIS A 38 -10.15 0.63 -21.07
CA HIS A 38 -8.72 0.64 -20.79
C HIS A 38 -8.36 -0.16 -19.54
N ALA A 39 -9.19 -0.12 -18.51
CA ALA A 39 -8.99 -0.91 -17.30
C ALA A 39 -9.06 -2.43 -17.56
N GLU A 40 -9.96 -2.87 -18.47
CA GLU A 40 -10.11 -4.28 -18.84
C GLU A 40 -8.96 -4.81 -19.71
N ARG A 41 -8.25 -3.92 -20.40
CA ARG A 41 -7.07 -4.26 -21.21
C ARG A 41 -5.78 -4.43 -20.38
N LEU A 42 -5.83 -4.19 -19.08
CA LEU A 42 -4.69 -4.44 -18.20
C LEU A 42 -4.34 -5.93 -18.21
N ASP A 43 -3.46 -6.26 -19.12
CA ASP A 43 -2.87 -7.58 -19.22
C ASP A 43 -1.75 -7.73 -18.18
N VAL A 44 -2.12 -8.11 -16.97
CA VAL A 44 -1.16 -8.45 -15.90
C VAL A 44 -0.65 -9.87 -16.13
N ARG A 45 -0.34 -10.24 -17.39
CA ARG A 45 0.17 -11.57 -17.69
C ARG A 45 1.48 -11.80 -16.98
N GLY A 46 1.48 -12.81 -16.12
CA GLY A 46 2.60 -13.21 -15.31
C GLY A 46 3.76 -13.88 -16.05
N TYR A 47 4.04 -13.46 -17.29
CA TYR A 47 5.16 -13.99 -18.08
C TYR A 47 6.50 -13.33 -17.76
N ARG A 48 6.53 -12.38 -16.86
CA ARG A 48 7.77 -11.69 -16.50
C ARG A 48 8.28 -12.24 -15.18
N PHE A 49 9.54 -12.68 -15.19
CA PHE A 49 10.25 -12.90 -13.93
C PHE A 49 10.19 -11.63 -13.09
N HIS A 50 9.77 -11.78 -11.84
CA HIS A 50 9.75 -10.66 -10.93
C HIS A 50 11.19 -10.21 -10.67
N ASN A 51 11.52 -9.01 -11.11
CA ASN A 51 12.85 -8.46 -10.90
C ASN A 51 12.90 -7.88 -9.47
N VAL A 52 13.61 -8.55 -8.59
CA VAL A 52 13.84 -8.09 -7.22
C VAL A 52 14.83 -6.93 -7.26
N LYS A 53 14.33 -5.71 -7.20
CA LYS A 53 15.11 -4.47 -7.12
C LYS A 53 14.75 -3.72 -5.85
N GLY A 54 15.77 -3.20 -5.16
CA GLY A 54 15.58 -2.46 -3.92
C GLY A 54 14.91 -3.31 -2.83
N PRO A 55 14.29 -2.70 -1.81
CA PRO A 55 13.55 -3.43 -0.80
C PRO A 55 12.28 -4.04 -1.41
N SER A 56 12.30 -5.35 -1.55
CA SER A 56 11.21 -6.12 -2.14
C SER A 56 10.31 -6.70 -1.05
N PRO A 57 8.96 -6.67 -1.22
CA PRO A 57 8.06 -7.35 -0.30
C PRO A 57 8.29 -8.87 -0.26
N LEU A 58 8.94 -9.45 -1.28
CA LEU A 58 9.26 -10.87 -1.34
C LEU A 58 10.24 -11.33 -0.25
N ALA A 59 10.95 -10.39 0.41
CA ALA A 59 11.74 -10.73 1.59
C ALA A 59 10.89 -11.37 2.70
N ALA A 60 9.60 -10.98 2.81
CA ALA A 60 8.67 -11.55 3.78
C ALA A 60 8.36 -13.05 3.50
N VAL A 61 8.44 -13.51 2.24
CA VAL A 61 8.26 -14.94 1.92
C VAL A 61 9.31 -15.81 2.59
N LEU A 62 10.56 -15.32 2.65
CA LEU A 62 11.66 -16.01 3.32
C LEU A 62 11.50 -16.05 4.84
N ALA A 63 10.73 -15.12 5.39
CA ALA A 63 10.36 -15.06 6.79
C ALA A 63 9.07 -15.85 7.12
N GLY A 64 8.48 -16.54 6.15
CA GLY A 64 7.32 -17.42 6.37
C GLY A 64 5.96 -16.77 6.13
N TYR A 65 5.90 -15.61 5.51
CA TYR A 65 4.67 -14.91 5.15
C TYR A 65 4.21 -15.30 3.74
N ALA A 66 2.90 -15.40 3.52
CA ALA A 66 2.37 -15.32 2.17
C ALA A 66 2.46 -13.87 1.67
N VAL A 67 2.79 -13.67 0.40
CA VAL A 67 2.87 -12.33 -0.19
C VAL A 67 2.09 -12.27 -1.49
N LEU A 68 1.01 -11.49 -1.52
CA LEU A 68 0.28 -11.18 -2.74
C LEU A 68 0.81 -9.87 -3.32
N VAL A 69 1.42 -9.95 -4.50
CA VAL A 69 2.03 -8.79 -5.16
C VAL A 69 1.15 -8.29 -6.29
N ASN A 70 0.91 -6.97 -6.29
CA ASN A 70 0.16 -6.26 -7.32
C ASN A 70 -1.17 -6.93 -7.66
N PRO A 71 -2.06 -7.20 -6.67
CA PRO A 71 -3.43 -7.50 -7.03
C PRO A 71 -3.98 -6.34 -7.87
N THR A 72 -4.78 -6.65 -8.87
CA THR A 72 -5.39 -5.62 -9.72
C THR A 72 -6.31 -4.74 -8.89
N VAL A 73 -5.96 -3.48 -8.75
CA VAL A 73 -6.73 -2.46 -8.05
C VAL A 73 -7.00 -1.31 -9.03
N PRO A 74 -7.98 -1.44 -9.93
CA PRO A 74 -8.31 -0.40 -10.89
C PRO A 74 -9.15 0.68 -10.21
N ILE A 75 -8.81 1.92 -10.48
CA ILE A 75 -9.60 3.09 -10.16
C ILE A 75 -10.09 3.64 -11.50
N VAL A 76 -11.38 3.55 -11.72
CA VAL A 76 -12.00 3.91 -13.01
C VAL A 76 -12.97 5.06 -12.79
N GLY A 77 -12.87 6.10 -13.61
CA GLY A 77 -13.78 7.24 -13.62
C GLY A 77 -13.84 7.87 -14.99
N GLU A 78 -14.73 8.83 -15.17
CA GLU A 78 -14.87 9.56 -16.43
C GLU A 78 -14.14 10.91 -16.35
N GLY A 79 -13.34 11.23 -17.38
CA GLY A 79 -12.67 12.51 -17.51
C GLY A 79 -11.77 12.85 -16.33
N ASP A 80 -12.05 13.97 -15.69
CA ASP A 80 -11.27 14.49 -14.57
C ASP A 80 -11.80 14.02 -13.19
N GLU A 81 -12.88 13.20 -13.14
CA GLU A 81 -13.53 12.73 -11.91
C GLU A 81 -13.09 11.33 -11.47
N VAL A 82 -11.98 10.83 -12.00
CA VAL A 82 -11.45 9.48 -11.71
C VAL A 82 -11.32 9.20 -10.22
N ASN A 83 -10.93 10.23 -9.44
CA ASN A 83 -10.67 10.09 -8.01
C ASN A 83 -11.89 10.32 -7.10
N ASP A 84 -13.05 10.71 -7.63
CA ASP A 84 -14.24 10.98 -6.81
C ASP A 84 -14.77 9.71 -6.11
N THR A 85 -14.57 8.55 -6.73
CA THR A 85 -14.90 7.23 -6.17
C THR A 85 -13.66 6.38 -5.82
N TYR A 86 -12.51 7.04 -5.63
CA TYR A 86 -11.24 6.38 -5.32
C TYR A 86 -11.31 5.42 -4.14
N LEU A 87 -11.84 5.90 -3.01
CA LEU A 87 -11.88 5.11 -1.76
C LEU A 87 -12.77 3.89 -1.89
N GLU A 88 -13.94 4.05 -2.47
CA GLU A 88 -14.91 2.97 -2.66
C GLU A 88 -14.34 1.86 -3.54
N GLN A 89 -13.64 2.23 -4.62
CA GLN A 89 -13.02 1.27 -5.53
C GLN A 89 -11.78 0.61 -4.92
N LEU A 90 -10.97 1.38 -4.20
CA LEU A 90 -9.79 0.88 -3.49
C LEU A 90 -10.18 -0.18 -2.46
N VAL A 91 -11.12 0.16 -1.56
CA VAL A 91 -11.60 -0.74 -0.50
C VAL A 91 -12.21 -2.00 -1.10
N ALA A 92 -13.14 -1.86 -2.04
CA ALA A 92 -13.78 -3.01 -2.68
C ALA A 92 -12.78 -3.95 -3.37
N SER A 93 -11.71 -3.39 -3.97
CA SER A 93 -10.67 -4.17 -4.62
C SER A 93 -9.79 -4.91 -3.63
N ALA A 94 -9.38 -4.22 -2.58
CA ALA A 94 -8.51 -4.80 -1.56
C ALA A 94 -9.23 -5.87 -0.73
N GLU A 95 -10.47 -5.62 -0.34
CA GLU A 95 -11.28 -6.60 0.42
C GLU A 95 -11.61 -7.85 -0.40
N ALA A 96 -11.85 -7.72 -1.71
CA ALA A 96 -12.02 -8.89 -2.57
C ALA A 96 -10.75 -9.74 -2.66
N ALA A 97 -9.55 -9.13 -2.61
CA ALA A 97 -8.30 -9.88 -2.54
C ALA A 97 -8.15 -10.60 -1.19
N VAL A 98 -8.51 -9.95 -0.10
CA VAL A 98 -8.56 -10.57 1.24
C VAL A 98 -9.53 -11.74 1.26
N ASP A 99 -10.76 -11.55 0.76
CA ASP A 99 -11.80 -12.59 0.73
C ASP A 99 -11.32 -13.83 -0.05
N TYR A 100 -10.67 -13.63 -1.20
CA TYR A 100 -10.10 -14.74 -1.95
C TYR A 100 -9.08 -15.52 -1.13
N LEU A 101 -8.10 -14.85 -0.52
CA LEU A 101 -7.05 -15.49 0.25
C LEU A 101 -7.57 -16.24 1.47
N VAL A 102 -8.59 -15.70 2.14
CA VAL A 102 -9.22 -16.32 3.31
C VAL A 102 -10.09 -17.52 2.90
N ASN A 103 -10.89 -17.38 1.84
CA ASN A 103 -11.75 -18.45 1.34
C ASN A 103 -10.95 -19.65 0.83
N GLU A 104 -9.79 -19.40 0.20
CA GLU A 104 -8.84 -20.44 -0.22
C GLU A 104 -8.01 -21.02 0.95
N ARG A 105 -8.25 -20.54 2.18
CA ARG A 105 -7.51 -20.93 3.39
C ARG A 105 -6.00 -20.72 3.31
N ILE A 106 -5.57 -19.75 2.53
CA ILE A 106 -4.17 -19.35 2.41
C ILE A 106 -3.79 -18.41 3.55
N SER A 107 -4.67 -17.43 3.84
CA SER A 107 -4.41 -16.37 4.81
C SER A 107 -5.26 -16.50 6.05
N ASP A 108 -4.64 -16.23 7.19
CA ASP A 108 -5.32 -16.05 8.47
C ASP A 108 -5.99 -14.65 8.45
N PRO A 109 -7.33 -14.56 8.61
CA PRO A 109 -8.06 -13.30 8.50
C PRO A 109 -7.63 -12.24 9.52
N ASP A 110 -7.09 -12.65 10.67
CA ASP A 110 -6.66 -11.73 11.73
C ASP A 110 -5.19 -11.28 11.55
N ARG A 111 -4.49 -11.83 10.55
CA ARG A 111 -3.07 -11.61 10.34
C ARG A 111 -2.73 -11.18 8.90
N ILE A 112 -3.47 -10.21 8.41
CA ILE A 112 -3.27 -9.64 7.07
C ILE A 112 -2.71 -8.22 7.18
N ALA A 113 -1.56 -8.01 6.57
CA ALA A 113 -0.94 -6.70 6.40
C ALA A 113 -1.20 -6.16 5.00
N VAL A 114 -1.29 -4.84 4.87
CA VAL A 114 -1.25 -4.15 3.58
C VAL A 114 0.00 -3.29 3.48
N GLY A 115 0.61 -3.26 2.30
CA GLY A 115 1.76 -2.41 2.08
C GLY A 115 1.87 -1.92 0.64
N GLY A 116 2.70 -0.91 0.45
CA GLY A 116 2.98 -0.37 -0.87
C GLY A 116 4.01 0.75 -0.84
N ARG A 117 4.40 1.18 -2.03
CA ARG A 117 5.30 2.32 -2.20
C ARG A 117 4.65 3.40 -3.07
N SER A 118 5.02 4.68 -2.82
CA SER A 118 4.51 5.80 -3.59
C SER A 118 2.98 5.88 -3.53
N TYR A 119 2.30 5.76 -4.65
CA TYR A 119 0.85 5.68 -4.71
C TYR A 119 0.29 4.46 -3.97
N GLY A 120 1.02 3.34 -3.96
CA GLY A 120 0.68 2.18 -3.13
C GLY A 120 0.78 2.45 -1.62
N ALA A 121 1.72 3.27 -1.17
CA ALA A 121 1.83 3.68 0.23
C ALA A 121 0.67 4.58 0.66
N PHE A 122 0.29 5.53 -0.20
CA PHE A 122 -0.91 6.35 -0.03
C PHE A 122 -2.17 5.48 0.09
N SER A 123 -2.29 4.49 -0.80
CA SER A 123 -3.42 3.56 -0.81
C SER A 123 -3.44 2.66 0.43
N SER A 124 -2.27 2.17 0.87
CA SER A 124 -2.16 1.37 2.10
C SER A 124 -2.60 2.15 3.33
N ALA A 125 -2.20 3.42 3.46
CA ALA A 125 -2.65 4.27 4.56
C ALA A 125 -4.17 4.51 4.51
N ASN A 126 -4.75 4.74 3.31
CA ASN A 126 -6.20 4.85 3.13
C ASN A 126 -6.94 3.55 3.51
N LEU A 127 -6.37 2.39 3.20
CA LEU A 127 -6.98 1.11 3.59
C LEU A 127 -6.99 0.91 5.11
N LEU A 128 -6.01 1.42 5.85
CA LEU A 128 -6.04 1.39 7.32
C LEU A 128 -7.11 2.33 7.91
N VAL A 129 -7.46 3.42 7.20
CA VAL A 129 -8.57 4.31 7.58
C VAL A 129 -9.92 3.65 7.30
N HIS A 130 -10.10 3.13 6.08
CA HIS A 130 -11.42 2.83 5.51
C HIS A 130 -11.78 1.34 5.48
N SER A 131 -10.87 0.43 5.89
CA SER A 131 -11.13 -1.01 5.99
C SER A 131 -10.61 -1.57 7.31
N ARG A 132 -11.37 -2.48 7.92
CA ARG A 132 -10.97 -3.20 9.15
C ARG A 132 -10.37 -4.58 8.85
N ARG A 133 -10.03 -4.86 7.59
CA ARG A 133 -9.50 -6.16 7.16
C ARG A 133 -7.99 -6.27 7.34
N PHE A 134 -7.31 -5.20 7.70
CA PHE A 134 -5.85 -5.13 7.80
C PHE A 134 -5.41 -4.89 9.23
N ALA A 135 -4.63 -5.81 9.76
CA ALA A 135 -4.11 -5.75 11.13
C ALA A 135 -2.89 -4.81 11.26
N THR A 136 -2.23 -4.48 10.15
CA THR A 136 -1.06 -3.57 10.12
C THR A 136 -0.79 -3.04 8.71
N GLY A 137 -0.01 -1.96 8.62
CA GLY A 137 0.41 -1.37 7.35
C GLY A 137 1.91 -1.14 7.21
N ILE A 138 2.39 -1.13 5.96
CA ILE A 138 3.74 -0.74 5.57
C ILE A 138 3.66 0.25 4.42
N ALA A 139 4.11 1.48 4.62
CA ALA A 139 3.99 2.55 3.64
C ALA A 139 5.34 3.20 3.34
N MET A 140 5.82 3.06 2.09
CA MET A 140 7.12 3.55 1.66
C MET A 140 7.00 4.73 0.69
N SER A 141 7.69 5.84 0.96
CA SER A 141 7.76 7.04 0.11
C SER A 141 6.38 7.51 -0.36
N GLY A 142 5.41 7.56 0.56
CA GLY A 142 4.01 7.90 0.26
C GLY A 142 3.70 9.39 0.31
N ALA A 143 2.54 9.75 -0.26
CA ALA A 143 1.91 11.04 -0.09
C ALA A 143 0.67 10.86 0.78
N TYR A 144 0.64 11.44 1.95
CA TYR A 144 -0.44 11.22 2.92
C TYR A 144 -1.38 12.42 3.05
N ASN A 145 -0.97 13.57 2.50
CA ASN A 145 -1.78 14.78 2.44
C ASN A 145 -1.72 15.37 1.03
N ARG A 146 -2.78 15.18 0.24
CA ARG A 146 -2.86 15.64 -1.14
C ARG A 146 -2.99 17.16 -1.29
N THR A 147 -3.32 17.86 -0.21
CA THR A 147 -3.33 19.32 -0.25
C THR A 147 -1.91 19.92 -0.40
N LEU A 148 -0.86 19.11 -0.14
CA LEU A 148 0.54 19.46 -0.41
C LEU A 148 0.95 19.24 -1.88
N THR A 149 0.07 18.65 -2.69
CA THR A 149 0.22 18.49 -4.15
C THR A 149 -1.00 19.08 -4.86
N PRO A 150 -1.22 20.41 -4.77
CA PRO A 150 -2.53 21.02 -5.05
C PRO A 150 -2.86 21.16 -6.53
N PHE A 151 -1.98 20.76 -7.42
CA PHE A 151 -2.16 20.89 -8.87
C PHE A 151 -2.20 19.53 -9.58
N GLY A 152 -2.82 18.54 -8.94
CA GLY A 152 -3.02 17.21 -9.50
C GLY A 152 -2.00 16.17 -9.05
N PHE A 153 -2.33 14.92 -9.30
CA PHE A 153 -1.50 13.73 -9.05
C PHE A 153 -2.07 12.56 -9.88
N GLN A 154 -1.22 11.68 -10.35
CA GLN A 154 -1.63 10.58 -11.23
C GLN A 154 -2.50 11.10 -12.41
N HIS A 155 -3.75 10.65 -12.55
CA HIS A 155 -4.71 11.14 -13.54
C HIS A 155 -5.58 12.30 -13.06
N GLU A 156 -5.48 12.71 -11.78
CA GLU A 156 -6.18 13.89 -11.27
C GLU A 156 -5.55 15.16 -11.85
N LYS A 157 -6.37 15.96 -12.55
CA LYS A 157 -5.94 17.20 -13.21
C LYS A 157 -6.52 18.45 -12.55
N ARG A 158 -7.60 18.29 -11.79
CA ARG A 158 -8.22 19.41 -11.06
C ARG A 158 -7.26 19.91 -9.98
N SER A 159 -7.24 21.22 -9.77
CA SER A 159 -6.52 21.79 -8.65
C SER A 159 -7.24 21.47 -7.32
N PHE A 160 -6.52 21.64 -6.21
CA PHE A 160 -7.14 21.54 -4.88
C PHE A 160 -8.36 22.47 -4.74
N TRP A 161 -8.30 23.66 -5.26
CA TRP A 161 -9.41 24.64 -5.15
C TRP A 161 -10.62 24.27 -6.00
N ASP A 162 -10.44 23.48 -7.05
CA ASP A 162 -11.53 22.98 -7.91
C ASP A 162 -12.19 21.72 -7.31
N ALA A 163 -11.46 20.94 -6.50
CA ALA A 163 -11.92 19.67 -5.97
C ALA A 163 -11.51 19.46 -4.49
N ALA A 164 -11.60 20.50 -3.66
CA ALA A 164 -11.11 20.52 -2.28
C ALA A 164 -11.67 19.38 -1.41
N GLU A 165 -12.95 19.04 -1.58
CA GLU A 165 -13.60 17.96 -0.85
C GLU A 165 -12.95 16.60 -1.19
N MET A 166 -12.75 16.30 -2.47
CA MET A 166 -12.10 15.08 -2.92
C MET A 166 -10.67 14.99 -2.36
N TYR A 167 -9.86 16.06 -2.51
CA TYR A 167 -8.49 16.10 -2.00
C TYR A 167 -8.40 15.84 -0.50
N THR A 168 -9.34 16.37 0.26
CA THR A 168 -9.41 16.19 1.72
C THR A 168 -9.87 14.76 2.04
N LYS A 169 -10.95 14.30 1.40
CA LYS A 169 -11.55 12.98 1.61
C LYS A 169 -10.54 11.85 1.42
N ILE A 170 -9.73 11.90 0.35
CA ILE A 170 -8.77 10.83 0.06
C ILE A 170 -7.43 10.95 0.79
N SER A 171 -7.20 12.02 1.54
CA SER A 171 -5.93 12.24 2.26
C SER A 171 -5.95 11.58 3.64
N PRO A 172 -5.23 10.47 3.87
CA PRO A 172 -5.25 9.75 5.15
C PRO A 172 -4.75 10.61 6.32
N PHE A 173 -4.02 11.70 6.06
CA PHE A 173 -3.62 12.66 7.08
C PHE A 173 -4.80 13.26 7.85
N PHE A 174 -5.90 13.57 7.17
CA PHE A 174 -7.09 14.16 7.79
C PHE A 174 -7.94 13.13 8.55
N HIS A 175 -7.60 11.87 8.44
CA HIS A 175 -8.28 10.73 9.07
C HIS A 175 -7.33 9.94 10.00
N ALA A 176 -6.26 10.59 10.48
CA ALA A 176 -5.27 9.93 11.34
C ALA A 176 -5.90 9.37 12.62
N ASN A 177 -6.93 10.05 13.14
CA ASN A 177 -7.72 9.64 14.30
C ASN A 177 -8.61 8.40 14.05
N ASP A 178 -8.82 8.01 12.81
CA ASP A 178 -9.64 6.84 12.42
C ASP A 178 -8.78 5.58 12.19
N ILE A 179 -7.45 5.69 12.33
CA ILE A 179 -6.51 4.58 12.17
C ILE A 179 -6.30 3.90 13.52
N ASP A 180 -6.71 2.63 13.63
CA ASP A 180 -6.47 1.81 14.83
C ASP A 180 -5.29 0.85 14.65
N ALA A 181 -4.96 0.49 13.40
CA ALA A 181 -3.93 -0.49 13.09
C ALA A 181 -2.52 0.13 13.09
N PRO A 182 -1.50 -0.56 13.60
CA PRO A 182 -0.12 -0.09 13.58
C PRO A 182 0.40 0.10 12.14
N ILE A 183 1.28 1.09 11.93
CA ILE A 183 1.85 1.38 10.61
C ILE A 183 3.35 1.67 10.64
N LEU A 184 4.10 1.03 9.73
CA LEU A 184 5.49 1.35 9.43
C LEU A 184 5.56 2.35 8.27
N LEU A 185 6.18 3.50 8.51
CA LEU A 185 6.50 4.50 7.48
C LEU A 185 8.00 4.44 7.16
N VAL A 186 8.36 4.33 5.89
CA VAL A 186 9.75 4.43 5.43
C VAL A 186 9.85 5.50 4.35
N HIS A 187 10.84 6.39 4.41
CA HIS A 187 11.00 7.45 3.40
C HIS A 187 12.47 7.81 3.17
N GLY A 188 12.83 8.04 1.91
CA GLY A 188 14.14 8.59 1.56
C GLY A 188 14.20 10.10 1.83
N ALA A 189 15.16 10.56 2.65
CA ALA A 189 15.27 11.97 3.03
C ALA A 189 15.60 12.90 1.84
N ALA A 190 16.19 12.34 0.77
CA ALA A 190 16.53 13.04 -0.46
C ALA A 190 15.52 12.78 -1.60
N ASP A 191 14.29 12.39 -1.29
CA ASP A 191 13.24 12.15 -2.30
C ASP A 191 12.92 13.44 -3.06
N PRO A 192 13.26 13.55 -4.37
CA PRO A 192 13.01 14.73 -5.17
C PRO A 192 11.61 14.74 -5.80
N ASN A 193 10.81 13.68 -5.59
CA ASN A 193 9.49 13.57 -6.19
C ASN A 193 8.54 14.63 -5.60
N PRO A 194 8.02 15.55 -6.42
CA PRO A 194 7.17 16.63 -5.92
C PRO A 194 5.85 16.12 -5.31
N GLY A 195 5.40 14.93 -5.70
CA GLY A 195 4.19 14.30 -5.15
C GLY A 195 4.41 13.68 -3.77
N THR A 196 5.64 13.32 -3.43
CA THR A 196 5.99 12.60 -2.21
C THR A 196 7.20 13.19 -1.49
N PRO A 197 7.26 14.51 -1.24
CA PRO A 197 8.37 15.06 -0.47
C PRO A 197 8.42 14.41 0.94
N PRO A 198 9.60 14.25 1.56
CA PRO A 198 9.74 13.62 2.89
C PRO A 198 8.87 14.27 3.98
N LEU A 199 8.50 15.53 3.79
CA LEU A 199 7.56 16.25 4.65
C LEU A 199 6.22 15.51 4.80
N GLN A 200 5.75 14.81 3.78
CA GLN A 200 4.54 14.00 3.81
C GLN A 200 4.58 12.96 4.94
N ALA A 201 5.63 12.13 4.96
CA ALA A 201 5.78 11.09 5.98
C ALA A 201 6.03 11.67 7.37
N ARG A 202 6.86 12.73 7.48
CA ARG A 202 7.14 13.39 8.76
C ARG A 202 5.88 13.94 9.40
N ARG A 203 5.01 14.62 8.63
CA ARG A 203 3.77 15.19 9.15
C ARG A 203 2.74 14.12 9.49
N PHE A 204 2.62 13.09 8.68
CA PHE A 204 1.72 11.98 8.95
C PHE A 204 2.16 11.20 10.20
N PHE A 205 3.46 10.94 10.36
CA PHE A 205 4.01 10.36 11.59
C PHE A 205 3.62 11.17 12.84
N HIS A 206 3.78 12.50 12.80
CA HIS A 206 3.41 13.34 13.94
C HIS A 206 1.91 13.30 14.24
N ALA A 207 1.05 13.25 13.22
CA ALA A 207 -0.39 13.11 13.40
C ALA A 207 -0.73 11.78 14.08
N LEU A 208 -0.19 10.67 13.58
CA LEU A 208 -0.40 9.33 14.14
C LEU A 208 0.08 9.21 15.60
N VAL A 209 1.25 9.78 15.92
CA VAL A 209 1.75 9.83 17.31
C VAL A 209 0.80 10.65 18.19
N GLY A 210 0.30 11.77 17.68
CA GLY A 210 -0.64 12.63 18.42
C GLY A 210 -1.97 11.92 18.73
N GLU A 211 -2.43 11.06 17.83
CA GLU A 211 -3.64 10.23 17.99
C GLU A 211 -3.39 8.92 18.74
N GLY A 212 -2.14 8.64 19.15
CA GLY A 212 -1.80 7.42 19.90
C GLY A 212 -1.72 6.15 19.06
N VAL A 213 -1.69 6.26 17.74
CA VAL A 213 -1.55 5.12 16.83
C VAL A 213 -0.14 4.53 16.94
N PRO A 214 0.04 3.22 17.11
CA PRO A 214 1.36 2.60 17.08
C PRO A 214 2.00 2.81 15.70
N VAL A 215 3.03 3.63 15.64
CA VAL A 215 3.71 3.99 14.40
C VAL A 215 5.22 3.97 14.57
N ARG A 216 5.91 3.46 13.54
CA ARG A 216 7.37 3.55 13.39
C ARG A 216 7.68 4.34 12.13
N TYR A 217 8.60 5.29 12.23
CA TYR A 217 9.11 6.04 11.08
C TYR A 217 10.61 5.80 10.91
N VAL A 218 10.98 5.37 9.71
CA VAL A 218 12.37 5.17 9.29
C VAL A 218 12.69 6.13 8.15
N GLU A 219 13.60 7.05 8.40
CA GLU A 219 14.11 7.96 7.39
C GLU A 219 15.49 7.53 6.91
N LEU A 220 15.65 7.38 5.59
CA LEU A 220 16.89 6.94 4.96
C LEU A 220 17.65 8.17 4.44
N PRO A 221 18.75 8.61 5.07
CA PRO A 221 19.30 9.96 4.90
C PRO A 221 19.69 10.34 3.47
N HIS A 222 20.15 9.39 2.66
CA HIS A 222 20.70 9.65 1.31
C HIS A 222 19.86 9.02 0.19
N GLU A 223 18.73 8.39 0.52
CA GLU A 223 17.88 7.76 -0.46
C GLU A 223 16.87 8.74 -1.07
N ALA A 224 16.63 8.55 -2.36
CA ALA A 224 15.60 9.23 -3.12
C ALA A 224 14.25 8.49 -3.01
N HIS A 225 13.38 8.64 -4.02
CA HIS A 225 12.08 7.95 -4.10
C HIS A 225 12.21 6.42 -4.15
N HIS A 226 13.31 5.92 -4.69
CA HIS A 226 13.70 4.51 -4.71
C HIS A 226 14.98 4.34 -3.91
N TYR A 227 15.07 3.25 -3.14
CA TYR A 227 16.21 2.96 -2.27
C TYR A 227 17.18 2.01 -2.99
N TRP A 228 18.42 2.41 -3.13
CA TRP A 228 19.40 1.70 -3.93
C TRP A 228 20.66 1.28 -3.16
N ALA A 229 21.06 2.05 -2.15
CA ALA A 229 22.20 1.66 -1.34
C ALA A 229 21.92 0.33 -0.64
N ARG A 230 22.89 -0.57 -0.66
CA ARG A 230 22.78 -1.90 -0.07
C ARG A 230 22.31 -1.84 1.38
N GLU A 231 22.89 -0.92 2.15
CA GLU A 231 22.57 -0.72 3.56
C GLU A 231 21.10 -0.29 3.73
N SER A 232 20.65 0.65 2.92
CA SER A 232 19.26 1.12 2.94
C SER A 232 18.27 0.01 2.55
N VAL A 233 18.61 -0.79 1.55
CA VAL A 233 17.80 -1.94 1.10
C VAL A 233 17.70 -2.98 2.21
N LEU A 234 18.82 -3.33 2.83
CA LEU A 234 18.85 -4.32 3.92
C LEU A 234 18.16 -3.80 5.18
N THR A 235 18.37 -2.54 5.54
CA THR A 235 17.67 -1.90 6.67
C THR A 235 16.16 -1.91 6.42
N THR A 236 15.70 -1.51 5.23
CA THR A 236 14.27 -1.50 4.92
C THR A 236 13.67 -2.90 4.96
N ALA A 237 14.37 -3.91 4.41
CA ALA A 237 13.90 -5.29 4.46
C ALA A 237 13.83 -5.81 5.91
N HIS A 238 14.82 -5.50 6.74
CA HIS A 238 14.81 -5.83 8.16
C HIS A 238 13.64 -5.16 8.88
N GLU A 239 13.44 -3.86 8.70
CA GLU A 239 12.35 -3.12 9.33
C GLU A 239 10.97 -3.65 8.93
N MET A 240 10.81 -4.05 7.67
CA MET A 240 9.57 -4.68 7.20
C MET A 240 9.30 -6.01 7.90
N ILE A 241 10.31 -6.89 7.97
CA ILE A 241 10.16 -8.22 8.60
C ILE A 241 9.94 -8.06 10.10
N ASP A 242 10.76 -7.27 10.81
CA ASP A 242 10.60 -7.01 12.23
C ASP A 242 9.22 -6.40 12.56
N TRP A 243 8.72 -5.50 11.69
CA TRP A 243 7.39 -4.94 11.84
C TRP A 243 6.28 -5.98 11.70
N LEU A 244 6.36 -6.82 10.66
CA LEU A 244 5.40 -7.91 10.46
C LEU A 244 5.44 -8.91 11.62
N ASP A 245 6.64 -9.29 12.09
CA ASP A 245 6.80 -10.23 13.19
C ASP A 245 6.17 -9.70 14.50
N ARG A 246 6.30 -8.40 14.77
CA ARG A 246 5.74 -7.76 15.97
C ARG A 246 4.22 -7.56 15.90
N THR A 247 3.66 -7.43 14.72
CA THR A 247 2.25 -7.06 14.56
C THR A 247 1.35 -8.23 14.17
N ILE A 248 1.82 -9.11 13.29
CA ILE A 248 1.06 -10.25 12.77
C ILE A 248 1.86 -11.56 12.74
N GLY A 249 3.05 -11.59 13.33
CA GLY A 249 3.92 -12.76 13.36
C GLY A 249 3.31 -13.96 14.09
N ARG A 250 3.95 -15.12 13.93
CA ARG A 250 3.63 -16.32 14.71
C ARG A 250 4.18 -16.12 16.13
N HIS A 251 3.32 -16.12 17.10
CA HIS A 251 3.69 -16.23 18.51
C HIS A 251 3.82 -17.69 18.90
#